data_7a9f1bb44481adb8a11a774c0ef9b723
#
_entry.id   7a9f1bb44481adb8a11a774c0ef9b723
#
_cell.length_a   1.000
_cell.length_b   1.000
_cell.length_c   1.000
_cell.angle_alpha   90.00
_cell.angle_beta   90.00
_cell.angle_gamma   90.00
#
_symmetry.space_group_name_H-M   'P 1'
#
loop_
_entity.id
_entity.type
_entity.pdbx_description
1 polymer ?
#
loop_
_entity_poly.entity_id
_entity_poly.type
_entity_poly.pdbx_seq_one_letter_code
_entity_poly.pdbx_strand_id
1 'polypeptide(L)'
;GYDLGRRYHRVKRPQQMLTSLPDMRVGRYLWALLVDHQERLATLCFHPLCPVTLRRTVTGALRAVHPTAGSVRSMPFACQPFAPQISKNEYLRKLEKVQQYIGAGDCYQVNFAHNFNAGYSGDTFGAYRALRKAIPSPYSAYWQWRDKCIMSLSPERFLRIRDNRVETKPIKGTIERGKTSERDRRNAEALLNSDKDRAENLMIVDLLRNDLGKNARIGSVAVPQLFALESFANVHHL
;
A
#
# COMPACT_ATOMS: atom_id res chain seq x y z
N GLY A 1 10.36 -2.43 -6.22
CA GLY A 1 9.12 -2.57 -6.93
C GLY A 1 9.12 -3.78 -7.85
N TYR A 2 8.06 -3.99 -8.59
CA TYR A 2 7.89 -5.12 -9.53
C TYR A 2 9.03 -5.22 -10.55
N ASP A 3 9.50 -4.08 -11.04
CA ASP A 3 10.57 -4.03 -12.04
C ASP A 3 11.93 -4.55 -11.53
N LEU A 4 12.11 -4.63 -10.22
CA LEU A 4 13.29 -5.29 -9.64
C LEU A 4 13.38 -6.77 -10.01
N GLY A 5 12.23 -7.46 -10.13
CA GLY A 5 12.15 -8.86 -10.54
C GLY A 5 12.79 -9.14 -11.90
N ARG A 6 12.82 -8.14 -12.79
CA ARG A 6 13.48 -8.24 -14.11
C ARG A 6 14.99 -8.43 -14.03
N ARG A 7 15.62 -8.11 -12.92
CA ARG A 7 17.05 -8.36 -12.67
C ARG A 7 17.33 -9.82 -12.33
N TYR A 8 16.34 -10.52 -11.80
CA TYR A 8 16.45 -11.92 -11.33
C TYR A 8 15.78 -12.90 -12.29
N HIS A 9 14.85 -12.44 -13.10
CA HIS A 9 14.11 -13.26 -14.07
C HIS A 9 14.38 -12.77 -15.49
N ARG A 10 14.37 -13.70 -16.46
CA ARG A 10 14.53 -13.42 -17.90
C ARG A 10 13.28 -12.77 -18.49
N VAL A 11 12.86 -11.65 -17.92
CA VAL A 11 11.71 -10.87 -18.42
C VAL A 11 12.24 -9.71 -19.26
N LYS A 12 11.70 -9.55 -20.46
CA LYS A 12 12.09 -8.45 -21.35
C LYS A 12 11.77 -7.10 -20.67
N ARG A 13 12.74 -6.18 -20.71
CA ARG A 13 12.50 -4.80 -20.29
C ARG A 13 11.52 -4.13 -21.25
N PRO A 14 10.61 -3.27 -20.77
CA PRO A 14 9.82 -2.44 -21.65
C PRO A 14 10.75 -1.54 -22.45
N GLN A 15 10.38 -1.26 -23.68
CA GLN A 15 11.16 -0.34 -24.56
C GLN A 15 11.23 1.07 -23.97
N GLN A 16 10.28 1.46 -23.13
CA GLN A 16 10.20 2.75 -22.49
C GLN A 16 9.97 2.62 -20.99
N MET A 17 10.84 3.21 -20.18
CA MET A 17 10.63 3.32 -18.74
C MET A 17 9.49 4.31 -18.48
N LEU A 18 8.44 3.85 -17.81
CA LEU A 18 7.23 4.64 -17.54
C LEU A 18 7.44 5.69 -16.45
N THR A 19 8.50 5.58 -15.68
CA THR A 19 8.79 6.50 -14.57
C THR A 19 10.30 6.71 -14.42
N SER A 20 10.69 7.86 -13.91
CA SER A 20 12.08 8.14 -13.48
C SER A 20 12.38 7.63 -12.07
N LEU A 21 11.51 6.79 -11.51
CA LEU A 21 11.71 6.19 -10.21
C LEU A 21 12.71 5.03 -10.29
N PRO A 22 13.54 4.81 -9.26
CA PRO A 22 14.43 3.65 -9.22
C PRO A 22 13.62 2.36 -9.01
N ASP A 23 14.09 1.24 -9.56
CA ASP A 23 13.49 -0.08 -9.36
C ASP A 23 13.37 -0.46 -7.88
N MET A 24 14.34 -0.02 -7.09
CA MET A 24 14.38 -0.22 -5.64
C MET A 24 15.04 0.97 -4.96
N ARG A 25 14.48 1.38 -3.84
CA ARG A 25 15.06 2.34 -2.92
C ARG A 25 14.83 1.92 -1.49
N VAL A 26 15.86 1.99 -0.67
CA VAL A 26 15.82 1.69 0.76
C VAL A 26 16.32 2.90 1.53
N GLY A 27 15.58 3.36 2.53
CA GLY A 27 15.98 4.40 3.46
C GLY A 27 16.44 3.79 4.78
N ARG A 28 17.61 4.21 5.28
CA ARG A 28 18.07 3.91 6.63
C ARG A 28 17.95 5.17 7.47
N TYR A 29 17.12 5.12 8.49
CA TYR A 29 16.84 6.25 9.38
C TYR A 29 17.53 6.03 10.71
N LEU A 30 18.22 7.09 11.20
CA LEU A 30 18.94 7.05 12.48
C LEU A 30 18.07 7.48 13.66
N TRP A 31 16.89 8.00 13.39
CA TRP A 31 15.89 8.34 14.39
C TRP A 31 14.49 8.23 13.81
N ALA A 32 13.51 8.07 14.69
CA ALA A 32 12.09 8.07 14.35
C ALA A 32 11.27 8.67 15.49
N LEU A 33 10.22 9.40 15.16
CA LEU A 33 9.18 9.81 16.10
C LEU A 33 7.97 8.90 15.89
N LEU A 34 7.63 8.12 16.89
CA LEU A 34 6.46 7.26 16.93
C LEU A 34 5.35 8.00 17.66
N VAL A 35 4.17 8.11 17.05
CA VAL A 35 3.01 8.75 17.66
C VAL A 35 1.88 7.72 17.74
N ASP A 36 1.52 7.37 18.97
CA ASP A 36 0.35 6.56 19.27
C ASP A 36 -0.83 7.48 19.59
N HIS A 37 -1.83 7.51 18.72
CA HIS A 37 -3.00 8.36 18.88
C HIS A 37 -4.01 7.79 19.88
N GLN A 38 -4.00 6.47 20.13
CA GLN A 38 -4.89 5.84 21.12
C GLN A 38 -4.38 6.11 22.54
N GLU A 39 -3.10 5.83 22.77
CA GLU A 39 -2.44 6.06 24.05
C GLU A 39 -2.03 7.53 24.25
N ARG A 40 -2.17 8.39 23.22
CA ARG A 40 -1.75 9.81 23.21
C ARG A 40 -0.28 9.97 23.61
N LEU A 41 0.56 9.04 23.15
CA LEU A 41 1.99 8.98 23.46
C LEU A 41 2.81 9.27 22.22
N ALA A 42 3.83 10.09 22.37
CA ALA A 42 4.85 10.31 21.36
C ALA A 42 6.22 9.84 21.89
N THR A 43 6.86 8.92 21.19
CA THR A 43 8.15 8.35 21.57
C THR A 43 9.19 8.66 20.52
N LEU A 44 10.26 9.33 20.92
CA LEU A 44 11.40 9.62 20.07
C LEU A 44 12.45 8.50 20.21
N CYS A 45 12.64 7.74 19.14
CA CYS A 45 13.58 6.62 19.07
C CYS A 45 14.85 7.01 18.33
N PHE A 46 16.01 6.58 18.83
CA PHE A 46 17.29 6.75 18.17
C PHE A 46 17.95 5.40 17.93
N HIS A 47 18.45 5.20 16.72
CA HIS A 47 19.30 4.06 16.41
C HIS A 47 20.60 4.13 17.24
N PRO A 48 21.18 3.01 17.72
CA PRO A 48 22.43 3.02 18.49
C PRO A 48 23.58 3.79 17.81
N LEU A 49 23.67 3.72 16.49
CA LEU A 49 24.67 4.44 15.68
C LEU A 49 24.31 5.91 15.41
N CYS A 50 23.24 6.45 16.00
CA CYS A 50 22.88 7.85 15.80
C CYS A 50 23.89 8.77 16.52
N PRO A 51 24.59 9.70 15.82
CA PRO A 51 25.54 10.61 16.43
C PRO A 51 24.88 11.46 17.52
N VAL A 52 25.62 11.74 18.59
CA VAL A 52 25.14 12.55 19.73
C VAL A 52 24.72 13.95 19.26
N THR A 53 25.46 14.53 18.33
CA THR A 53 25.13 15.84 17.74
C THR A 53 23.76 15.82 17.09
N LEU A 54 23.45 14.80 16.26
CA LEU A 54 22.16 14.64 15.59
C LEU A 54 21.03 14.42 16.64
N ARG A 55 21.28 13.62 17.69
CA ARG A 55 20.29 13.42 18.77
C ARG A 55 19.94 14.75 19.44
N ARG A 56 20.94 15.58 19.76
CA ARG A 56 20.73 16.90 20.37
C ARG A 56 19.93 17.83 19.43
N THR A 57 20.31 17.88 18.14
CA THR A 57 19.61 18.69 17.14
C THR A 57 18.14 18.31 17.02
N VAL A 58 17.84 17.00 16.84
CA VAL A 58 16.47 16.51 16.72
C VAL A 58 15.66 16.77 17.97
N THR A 59 16.23 16.48 19.15
CA THR A 59 15.54 16.73 20.43
C THR A 59 15.27 18.21 20.63
N GLY A 60 16.23 19.07 20.32
CA GLY A 60 16.08 20.53 20.40
C GLY A 60 14.98 21.05 19.46
N ALA A 61 15.00 20.60 18.20
CA ALA A 61 14.01 20.98 17.22
C ALA A 61 12.57 20.58 17.64
N LEU A 62 12.39 19.36 18.16
CA LEU A 62 11.09 18.88 18.62
C LEU A 62 10.58 19.63 19.87
N ARG A 63 11.49 20.00 20.78
CA ARG A 63 11.15 20.83 21.97
C ARG A 63 10.77 22.26 21.60
N ALA A 64 11.33 22.79 20.51
CA ALA A 64 11.05 24.15 20.01
C ALA A 64 9.75 24.22 19.19
N VAL A 65 9.08 23.10 18.92
CA VAL A 65 7.77 23.10 18.25
C VAL A 65 6.71 23.62 19.22
N HIS A 66 6.24 24.83 19.01
CA HIS A 66 5.10 25.39 19.74
C HIS A 66 3.80 25.08 19.02
N PRO A 67 2.69 24.78 19.74
CA PRO A 67 1.38 24.51 19.15
C PRO A 67 0.84 25.68 18.29
N THR A 68 1.34 26.88 18.54
CA THR A 68 0.99 28.12 17.83
C THR A 68 1.97 28.51 16.73
N ALA A 69 3.04 27.74 16.53
CA ALA A 69 3.94 27.96 15.39
C ALA A 69 3.13 27.80 14.10
N GLY A 70 2.82 28.96 13.52
CA GLY A 70 1.81 29.19 12.51
C GLY A 70 1.79 28.15 11.41
N SER A 71 0.61 27.96 10.88
CA SER A 71 0.42 27.16 9.66
C SER A 71 1.49 27.55 8.65
N VAL A 72 2.42 26.65 8.40
CA VAL A 72 3.30 26.80 7.23
C VAL A 72 2.33 27.07 6.09
N ARG A 73 2.40 28.26 5.50
CA ARG A 73 1.61 28.60 4.30
C ARG A 73 2.03 27.62 3.22
N SER A 74 1.39 26.46 3.19
CA SER A 74 1.60 25.52 2.10
C SER A 74 0.92 26.11 0.87
N MET A 75 1.62 26.10 -0.25
CA MET A 75 0.97 26.46 -1.51
C MET A 75 -0.17 25.48 -1.76
N PRO A 76 -1.38 25.96 -2.11
CA PRO A 76 -2.48 25.07 -2.42
C PRO A 76 -2.06 24.06 -3.48
N PHE A 77 -2.39 22.79 -3.25
CA PHE A 77 -2.17 21.76 -4.24
C PHE A 77 -3.24 21.84 -5.33
N ALA A 78 -2.79 21.85 -6.59
CA ALA A 78 -3.66 21.77 -7.75
C ALA A 78 -3.20 20.65 -8.66
N CYS A 79 -4.14 19.89 -9.20
CA CYS A 79 -3.89 18.77 -10.10
C CYS A 79 -4.78 18.90 -11.34
N GLN A 80 -4.21 18.71 -12.51
CA GLN A 80 -4.95 18.61 -13.76
C GLN A 80 -5.71 17.28 -13.83
N PRO A 81 -6.71 17.14 -14.71
CA PRO A 81 -7.36 15.86 -14.94
C PRO A 81 -6.34 14.78 -15.30
N PHE A 82 -6.54 13.58 -14.78
CA PHE A 82 -5.70 12.43 -15.07
C PHE A 82 -5.98 11.91 -16.48
N ALA A 83 -4.93 11.75 -17.28
CA ALA A 83 -4.98 11.16 -18.60
C ALA A 83 -4.36 9.74 -18.58
N PRO A 84 -5.03 8.73 -19.15
CA PRO A 84 -4.47 7.39 -19.26
C PRO A 84 -3.31 7.36 -20.25
N GLN A 85 -2.28 6.54 -19.98
CA GLN A 85 -1.12 6.39 -20.89
C GLN A 85 -1.41 5.57 -22.13
N ILE A 86 -2.42 4.71 -22.08
CA ILE A 86 -2.84 3.88 -23.22
C ILE A 86 -4.26 4.25 -23.64
N SER A 87 -4.56 4.11 -24.92
CA SER A 87 -5.91 4.35 -25.43
C SER A 87 -6.88 3.27 -24.94
N LYS A 88 -8.19 3.60 -24.92
CA LYS A 88 -9.25 2.63 -24.62
C LYS A 88 -9.16 1.37 -25.50
N ASN A 89 -8.93 1.54 -26.80
CA ASN A 89 -8.86 0.41 -27.73
C ASN A 89 -7.64 -0.49 -27.45
N GLU A 90 -6.51 0.11 -27.10
CA GLU A 90 -5.33 -0.66 -26.71
C GLU A 90 -5.54 -1.41 -25.38
N TYR A 91 -6.20 -0.78 -24.41
CA TYR A 91 -6.57 -1.40 -23.14
C TYR A 91 -7.47 -2.62 -23.37
N LEU A 92 -8.54 -2.47 -24.18
CA LEU A 92 -9.47 -3.55 -24.48
C LEU A 92 -8.80 -4.73 -25.19
N ARG A 93 -7.96 -4.46 -26.20
CA ARG A 93 -7.19 -5.53 -26.87
C ARG A 93 -6.28 -6.30 -25.92
N LYS A 94 -5.65 -5.61 -24.95
CA LYS A 94 -4.82 -6.28 -23.93
C LYS A 94 -5.67 -7.13 -22.98
N LEU A 95 -6.86 -6.67 -22.60
CA LEU A 95 -7.80 -7.47 -21.80
C LEU A 95 -8.27 -8.73 -22.52
N GLU A 96 -8.63 -8.61 -23.79
CA GLU A 96 -9.02 -9.77 -24.61
C GLU A 96 -7.90 -10.82 -24.64
N LYS A 97 -6.64 -10.37 -24.77
CA LYS A 97 -5.49 -11.28 -24.72
C LYS A 97 -5.31 -11.95 -23.36
N VAL A 98 -5.54 -11.22 -22.26
CA VAL A 98 -5.53 -11.78 -20.91
C VAL A 98 -6.61 -12.85 -20.77
N GLN A 99 -7.82 -12.59 -21.25
CA GLN A 99 -8.91 -13.58 -21.25
C GLN A 99 -8.57 -14.84 -22.05
N GLN A 100 -7.90 -14.69 -23.20
CA GLN A 100 -7.43 -15.83 -23.99
C GLN A 100 -6.43 -16.69 -23.20
N TYR A 101 -5.46 -16.08 -22.51
CA TYR A 101 -4.50 -16.82 -21.65
C TYR A 101 -5.19 -17.56 -20.51
N ILE A 102 -6.16 -16.92 -19.86
CA ILE A 102 -6.95 -17.57 -18.81
C ILE A 102 -7.78 -18.73 -19.37
N GLY A 103 -8.45 -18.53 -20.51
CA GLY A 103 -9.23 -19.56 -21.17
C GLY A 103 -8.38 -20.74 -21.68
N ALA A 104 -7.13 -20.50 -22.07
CA ALA A 104 -6.19 -21.54 -22.48
C ALA A 104 -5.55 -22.29 -21.28
N GLY A 105 -5.75 -21.82 -20.06
CA GLY A 105 -5.15 -22.41 -18.87
C GLY A 105 -3.68 -21.99 -18.62
N ASP A 106 -3.18 -21.01 -19.38
CA ASP A 106 -1.81 -20.50 -19.20
C ASP A 106 -1.61 -19.78 -17.87
N CYS A 107 -2.68 -19.20 -17.33
CA CYS A 107 -2.69 -18.54 -16.03
C CYS A 107 -4.12 -18.50 -15.46
N TYR A 108 -4.23 -18.35 -14.14
CA TYR A 108 -5.51 -18.22 -13.43
C TYR A 108 -5.93 -16.77 -13.21
N GLN A 109 -4.95 -15.88 -13.08
CA GLN A 109 -5.14 -14.46 -12.83
C GLN A 109 -4.01 -13.64 -13.44
N VAL A 110 -4.34 -12.43 -13.91
CA VAL A 110 -3.35 -11.45 -14.38
C VAL A 110 -3.63 -10.10 -13.73
N ASN A 111 -2.63 -9.53 -13.07
CA ASN A 111 -2.66 -8.14 -12.65
C ASN A 111 -2.27 -7.25 -13.83
N PHE A 112 -3.29 -6.75 -14.53
CA PHE A 112 -3.08 -5.83 -15.63
C PHE A 112 -3.21 -4.39 -15.14
N ALA A 113 -2.10 -3.65 -15.14
CA ALA A 113 -2.03 -2.27 -14.70
C ALA A 113 -1.55 -1.34 -15.82
N HIS A 114 -2.06 -0.10 -15.82
CA HIS A 114 -1.53 0.98 -16.62
C HIS A 114 -1.52 2.28 -15.81
N ASN A 115 -0.76 3.27 -16.26
CA ASN A 115 -0.60 4.52 -15.55
C ASN A 115 -1.57 5.59 -16.07
N PHE A 116 -1.92 6.49 -15.15
CA PHE A 116 -2.54 7.76 -15.45
C PHE A 116 -1.55 8.87 -15.09
N ASN A 117 -1.48 9.91 -15.91
CA ASN A 117 -0.60 11.04 -15.70
C ASN A 117 -1.42 12.32 -15.57
N ALA A 118 -0.94 13.22 -14.72
CA ALA A 118 -1.49 14.56 -14.59
C ALA A 118 -0.37 15.54 -14.23
N GLY A 119 -0.45 16.76 -14.75
CA GLY A 119 0.35 17.86 -14.26
C GLY A 119 -0.16 18.30 -12.88
N TYR A 120 0.75 18.72 -12.01
CA TYR A 120 0.38 19.25 -10.70
C TYR A 120 1.28 20.40 -10.28
N SER A 121 0.81 21.19 -9.31
CA SER A 121 1.57 22.24 -8.64
C SER A 121 1.20 22.31 -7.16
N GLY A 122 2.06 22.93 -6.35
CA GLY A 122 1.81 23.15 -4.93
C GLY A 122 2.38 22.06 -4.00
N ASP A 123 1.87 22.03 -2.76
CA ASP A 123 2.40 21.21 -1.67
C ASP A 123 1.87 19.77 -1.71
N THR A 124 2.74 18.83 -2.08
CA THR A 124 2.43 17.40 -2.13
C THR A 124 2.17 16.80 -0.74
N PHE A 125 2.81 17.30 0.31
CA PHE A 125 2.54 16.82 1.66
C PHE A 125 1.18 17.27 2.16
N GLY A 126 0.78 18.52 1.86
CA GLY A 126 -0.56 19.03 2.10
C GLY A 126 -1.63 18.20 1.37
N ALA A 127 -1.38 17.84 0.10
CA ALA A 127 -2.24 16.94 -0.66
C ALA A 127 -2.38 15.56 0.01
N TYR A 128 -1.25 14.95 0.41
CA TYR A 128 -1.27 13.69 1.14
C TYR A 128 -2.09 13.75 2.43
N ARG A 129 -1.94 14.82 3.21
CA ARG A 129 -2.71 15.03 4.46
C ARG A 129 -4.21 15.11 4.19
N ALA A 130 -4.62 15.82 3.14
CA ALA A 130 -6.02 15.93 2.72
C ALA A 130 -6.58 14.57 2.29
N LEU A 131 -5.84 13.83 1.45
CA LEU A 131 -6.21 12.49 1.02
C LEU A 131 -6.31 11.51 2.18
N ARG A 132 -5.32 11.49 3.09
CA ARG A 132 -5.33 10.64 4.27
C ARG A 132 -6.52 10.93 5.20
N LYS A 133 -6.97 12.19 5.28
CA LYS A 133 -8.16 12.55 6.03
C LYS A 133 -9.44 12.07 5.37
N ALA A 134 -9.50 12.13 4.03
CA ALA A 134 -10.66 11.68 3.26
C ALA A 134 -10.75 10.15 3.16
N ILE A 135 -9.59 9.48 3.05
CA ILE A 135 -9.48 8.02 2.90
C ILE A 135 -8.53 7.49 3.98
N PRO A 136 -9.01 7.32 5.23
CA PRO A 136 -8.19 6.81 6.32
C PRO A 136 -7.84 5.35 6.07
N SER A 137 -6.61 5.09 5.65
CA SER A 137 -6.11 3.75 5.37
C SER A 137 -4.95 3.41 6.32
N PRO A 138 -4.90 2.19 6.90
CA PRO A 138 -3.98 1.84 7.98
C PRO A 138 -2.51 1.82 7.56
N TYR A 139 -2.22 1.61 6.27
CA TYR A 139 -0.86 1.53 5.73
C TYR A 139 -0.54 2.71 4.81
N SER A 140 -1.08 3.88 5.14
CA SER A 140 -0.78 5.11 4.40
C SER A 140 0.66 5.55 4.64
N ALA A 141 1.32 6.00 3.59
CA ALA A 141 2.70 6.48 3.65
C ALA A 141 2.92 7.67 2.74
N TYR A 142 3.72 8.62 3.22
CA TYR A 142 4.31 9.68 2.43
C TYR A 142 5.83 9.54 2.50
N TRP A 143 6.47 9.37 1.35
CA TRP A 143 7.91 9.24 1.28
C TRP A 143 8.48 10.20 0.26
N GLN A 144 9.27 11.15 0.70
CA GLN A 144 9.90 12.17 -0.13
C GLN A 144 11.41 12.02 -0.14
N TRP A 145 11.99 12.23 -1.31
CA TRP A 145 13.43 12.34 -1.47
C TRP A 145 13.74 13.25 -2.68
N ARG A 146 14.64 14.21 -2.47
CA ARG A 146 14.95 15.22 -3.48
C ARG A 146 13.66 15.86 -4.03
N ASP A 147 13.48 15.81 -5.36
CA ASP A 147 12.36 16.34 -6.13
C ASP A 147 11.18 15.38 -6.31
N LYS A 148 11.25 14.21 -5.70
CA LYS A 148 10.27 13.12 -5.89
C LYS A 148 9.58 12.76 -4.58
N CYS A 149 8.32 12.37 -4.67
CA CYS A 149 7.60 11.76 -3.55
C CYS A 149 6.72 10.59 -4.01
N ILE A 150 6.44 9.71 -3.08
CA ILE A 150 5.41 8.68 -3.19
C ILE A 150 4.37 8.94 -2.12
N MET A 151 3.11 8.98 -2.53
CA MET A 151 1.95 8.99 -1.65
C MET A 151 1.24 7.65 -1.80
N SER A 152 1.09 6.92 -0.71
CA SER A 152 0.37 5.64 -0.68
C SER A 152 -0.75 5.71 0.34
N LEU A 153 -1.93 5.25 -0.04
CA LEU A 153 -3.13 5.15 0.80
C LEU A 153 -3.61 3.70 0.75
N SER A 154 -2.78 2.78 1.25
CA SER A 154 -3.05 1.34 1.14
C SER A 154 -3.86 0.83 2.33
N PRO A 155 -4.94 0.08 2.09
CA PRO A 155 -5.64 -0.68 3.13
C PRO A 155 -4.94 -2.00 3.44
N GLU A 156 -4.07 -2.48 2.56
CA GLU A 156 -3.51 -3.83 2.59
C GLU A 156 -2.10 -3.85 3.17
N ARG A 157 -1.86 -4.83 4.05
CA ARG A 157 -0.55 -5.10 4.63
C ARG A 157 0.18 -6.15 3.79
N PHE A 158 1.29 -5.75 3.17
CA PHE A 158 2.12 -6.68 2.41
C PHE A 158 2.78 -7.70 3.34
N LEU A 159 3.65 -7.25 4.23
CA LEU A 159 4.37 -8.10 5.18
C LEU A 159 4.52 -7.42 6.53
N ARG A 160 4.45 -8.20 7.60
CA ARG A 160 4.87 -7.84 8.94
C ARG A 160 5.89 -8.86 9.41
N ILE A 161 7.06 -8.38 9.79
CA ILE A 161 8.13 -9.23 10.34
C ILE A 161 8.38 -8.78 11.77
N ARG A 162 8.16 -9.68 12.72
CA ARG A 162 8.40 -9.45 14.14
C ARG A 162 8.80 -10.75 14.82
N ASP A 163 9.83 -10.74 15.66
CA ASP A 163 10.26 -11.89 16.47
C ASP A 163 10.43 -13.18 15.64
N ASN A 164 11.11 -13.05 14.48
CA ASN A 164 11.31 -14.12 13.49
C ASN A 164 10.00 -14.71 12.92
N ARG A 165 8.88 -14.04 13.08
CA ARG A 165 7.61 -14.41 12.43
C ARG A 165 7.31 -13.45 11.29
N VAL A 166 6.88 -14.02 10.17
CA VAL A 166 6.40 -13.27 9.00
C VAL A 166 4.90 -13.47 8.88
N GLU A 167 4.16 -12.39 8.77
CA GLU A 167 2.72 -12.39 8.61
C GLU A 167 2.36 -11.58 7.36
N THR A 168 1.44 -12.10 6.56
CA THR A 168 0.79 -11.37 5.46
C THR A 168 -0.72 -11.52 5.57
N LYS A 169 -1.46 -10.52 5.08
CA LYS A 169 -2.93 -10.50 5.07
C LYS A 169 -3.38 -9.98 3.71
N PRO A 170 -3.55 -10.86 2.73
CA PRO A 170 -4.09 -10.46 1.44
C PRO A 170 -5.56 -10.08 1.56
N ILE A 171 -5.97 -9.07 0.82
CA ILE A 171 -7.37 -8.63 0.75
C ILE A 171 -7.92 -9.06 -0.62
N LYS A 172 -9.03 -9.81 -0.60
CA LYS A 172 -9.86 -10.08 -1.77
C LYS A 172 -11.33 -9.97 -1.37
N GLY A 173 -12.12 -9.44 -2.28
CA GLY A 173 -13.49 -9.10 -1.96
C GLY A 173 -13.59 -7.83 -1.13
N THR A 174 -14.43 -6.92 -1.56
CA THR A 174 -14.68 -5.63 -0.92
C THR A 174 -16.13 -5.27 -1.08
N ILE A 175 -16.78 -4.88 0.01
CA ILE A 175 -18.13 -4.35 0.01
C ILE A 175 -18.21 -3.10 0.87
N GLU A 176 -19.00 -2.14 0.46
CA GLU A 176 -19.19 -0.90 1.22
C GLU A 176 -19.86 -1.14 2.57
N ARG A 177 -19.56 -0.30 3.56
CA ARG A 177 -20.27 -0.27 4.83
C ARG A 177 -21.72 0.13 4.62
N GLY A 178 -22.63 -0.50 5.34
CA GLY A 178 -24.04 -0.13 5.35
C GLY A 178 -24.28 1.17 6.12
N LYS A 179 -25.17 2.03 5.60
CA LYS A 179 -25.59 3.26 6.31
C LYS A 179 -26.40 2.96 7.59
N THR A 180 -26.98 1.80 7.71
CA THR A 180 -27.68 1.30 8.90
C THR A 180 -27.02 0.01 9.38
N SER A 181 -27.10 -0.30 10.67
CA SER A 181 -26.53 -1.51 11.24
C SER A 181 -27.04 -2.79 10.58
N GLU A 182 -28.31 -2.80 10.17
CA GLU A 182 -28.91 -3.95 9.49
C GLU A 182 -28.31 -4.13 8.08
N ARG A 183 -28.19 -3.04 7.30
CA ARG A 183 -27.58 -3.09 5.97
C ARG A 183 -26.11 -3.44 6.06
N ASP A 184 -25.39 -2.92 7.06
CA ASP A 184 -23.99 -3.21 7.31
C ASP A 184 -23.75 -4.70 7.58
N ARG A 185 -24.58 -5.30 8.43
CA ARG A 185 -24.56 -6.75 8.68
C ARG A 185 -24.85 -7.56 7.43
N ARG A 186 -25.88 -7.20 6.66
CA ARG A 186 -26.22 -7.88 5.39
C ARG A 186 -25.06 -7.82 4.38
N ASN A 187 -24.40 -6.67 4.27
CA ASN A 187 -23.24 -6.51 3.41
C ASN A 187 -22.09 -7.42 3.87
N ALA A 188 -21.81 -7.45 5.17
CA ALA A 188 -20.77 -8.32 5.72
C ALA A 188 -21.08 -9.81 5.48
N GLU A 189 -22.34 -10.24 5.70
CA GLU A 189 -22.80 -11.61 5.43
C GLU A 189 -22.74 -11.97 3.94
N ALA A 190 -23.13 -11.03 3.08
CA ALA A 190 -23.06 -11.22 1.62
C ALA A 190 -21.62 -11.44 1.15
N LEU A 191 -20.64 -10.69 1.69
CA LEU A 191 -19.24 -10.86 1.37
C LEU A 191 -18.70 -12.21 1.87
N LEU A 192 -19.02 -12.60 3.11
CA LEU A 192 -18.61 -13.88 3.69
C LEU A 192 -19.16 -15.09 2.92
N ASN A 193 -20.34 -14.96 2.31
CA ASN A 193 -21.01 -16.02 1.56
C ASN A 193 -20.77 -15.92 0.04
N SER A 194 -19.96 -14.99 -0.43
CA SER A 194 -19.63 -14.85 -1.84
C SER A 194 -18.67 -15.95 -2.29
N ASP A 195 -19.13 -16.91 -3.05
CA ASP A 195 -18.29 -18.00 -3.59
C ASP A 195 -17.15 -17.47 -4.44
N LYS A 196 -17.40 -16.43 -5.23
CA LYS A 196 -16.38 -15.76 -6.04
C LYS A 196 -15.27 -15.17 -5.17
N ASP A 197 -15.62 -14.34 -4.18
CA ASP A 197 -14.63 -13.65 -3.35
C ASP A 197 -13.84 -14.63 -2.49
N ARG A 198 -14.51 -15.69 -1.99
CA ARG A 198 -13.86 -16.79 -1.25
C ARG A 198 -12.87 -17.56 -2.14
N ALA A 199 -13.26 -17.88 -3.39
CA ALA A 199 -12.38 -18.58 -4.32
C ALA A 199 -11.15 -17.73 -4.67
N GLU A 200 -11.33 -16.43 -4.93
CA GLU A 200 -10.22 -15.49 -5.17
C GLU A 200 -9.30 -15.37 -3.94
N ASN A 201 -9.88 -15.26 -2.74
CA ASN A 201 -9.11 -15.20 -1.50
C ASN A 201 -8.29 -16.48 -1.28
N LEU A 202 -8.91 -17.66 -1.42
CA LEU A 202 -8.24 -18.96 -1.29
C LEU A 202 -7.05 -19.09 -2.25
N MET A 203 -7.24 -18.70 -3.51
CA MET A 203 -6.19 -18.75 -4.52
C MET A 203 -4.98 -17.88 -4.14
N ILE A 204 -5.22 -16.68 -3.63
CA ILE A 204 -4.12 -15.77 -3.23
C ILE A 204 -3.47 -16.24 -1.92
N VAL A 205 -4.24 -16.77 -0.98
CA VAL A 205 -3.68 -17.37 0.24
C VAL A 205 -2.76 -18.54 -0.11
N ASP A 206 -3.14 -19.39 -1.05
CA ASP A 206 -2.31 -20.52 -1.47
C ASP A 206 -1.03 -20.08 -2.18
N LEU A 207 -1.13 -19.07 -3.04
CA LEU A 207 0.04 -18.44 -3.67
C LEU A 207 1.02 -17.89 -2.62
N LEU A 208 0.53 -17.16 -1.62
CA LEU A 208 1.35 -16.59 -0.56
C LEU A 208 1.93 -17.67 0.38
N ARG A 209 1.20 -18.75 0.64
CA ARG A 209 1.74 -19.93 1.35
C ARG A 209 2.94 -20.50 0.62
N ASN A 210 2.84 -20.69 -0.69
CA ASN A 210 3.94 -21.16 -1.52
C ASN A 210 5.13 -20.19 -1.49
N ASP A 211 4.90 -18.90 -1.63
CA ASP A 211 5.98 -17.89 -1.63
C ASP A 211 6.67 -17.77 -0.26
N LEU A 212 5.92 -17.77 0.82
CA LEU A 212 6.48 -17.79 2.17
C LEU A 212 7.23 -19.10 2.44
N GLY A 213 6.70 -20.22 1.97
CA GLY A 213 7.30 -21.55 2.15
C GLY A 213 8.70 -21.70 1.58
N LYS A 214 9.04 -20.91 0.53
CA LYS A 214 10.40 -20.89 -0.05
C LYS A 214 11.46 -20.35 0.92
N ASN A 215 11.07 -19.54 1.90
CA ASN A 215 11.97 -18.83 2.83
C ASN A 215 11.70 -19.16 4.31
N ALA A 216 10.57 -19.81 4.61
CA ALA A 216 10.19 -20.17 5.97
C ALA A 216 10.77 -21.54 6.36
N ARG A 217 10.81 -21.81 7.67
CA ARG A 217 11.13 -23.15 8.18
C ARG A 217 10.11 -24.15 7.66
N ILE A 218 10.55 -25.31 7.23
CA ILE A 218 9.68 -26.39 6.75
C ILE A 218 8.61 -26.71 7.81
N GLY A 219 7.35 -26.78 7.39
CA GLY A 219 6.20 -27.05 8.26
C GLY A 219 5.73 -25.87 9.12
N SER A 220 6.34 -24.68 9.03
CA SER A 220 5.98 -23.51 9.85
C SER A 220 4.94 -22.57 9.22
N VAL A 221 4.60 -22.75 7.95
CA VAL A 221 3.58 -21.93 7.28
C VAL A 221 2.19 -22.41 7.68
N ALA A 222 1.40 -21.51 8.24
CA ALA A 222 0.04 -21.78 8.70
C ALA A 222 -0.92 -20.68 8.25
N VAL A 223 -2.19 -21.02 8.13
CA VAL A 223 -3.31 -20.08 7.90
C VAL A 223 -4.23 -20.13 9.12
N PRO A 224 -4.01 -19.27 10.13
CA PRO A 224 -4.79 -19.32 11.38
C PRO A 224 -6.26 -18.98 11.17
N GLN A 225 -6.55 -18.08 10.23
CA GLN A 225 -7.90 -17.62 9.91
C GLN A 225 -8.02 -17.48 8.40
N LEU A 226 -8.77 -18.38 7.80
CA LEU A 226 -9.15 -18.29 6.39
C LEU A 226 -10.50 -17.55 6.30
N PHE A 227 -10.64 -16.66 5.31
CA PHE A 227 -11.85 -15.85 5.11
C PHE A 227 -12.22 -14.95 6.31
N ALA A 228 -11.22 -14.39 6.97
CA ALA A 228 -11.45 -13.45 8.06
C ALA A 228 -12.01 -12.12 7.53
N LEU A 229 -13.19 -11.72 8.01
CA LEU A 229 -13.76 -10.42 7.68
C LEU A 229 -13.05 -9.32 8.47
N GLU A 230 -12.48 -8.35 7.76
CA GLU A 230 -11.94 -7.12 8.35
C GLU A 230 -12.85 -5.92 8.00
N SER A 231 -13.25 -5.18 9.04
CA SER A 231 -14.14 -4.01 8.88
C SER A 231 -13.37 -2.72 9.09
N PHE A 232 -13.38 -1.85 8.10
CA PHE A 232 -12.79 -0.51 8.12
C PHE A 232 -13.89 0.54 8.18
N ALA A 233 -13.52 1.81 8.20
CA ALA A 233 -14.48 2.92 8.33
C ALA A 233 -15.54 2.94 7.22
N ASN A 234 -15.17 2.57 6.00
CA ASN A 234 -15.98 2.69 4.78
C ASN A 234 -16.23 1.38 4.03
N VAL A 235 -15.52 0.31 4.37
CA VAL A 235 -15.64 -0.98 3.67
C VAL A 235 -15.45 -2.17 4.62
N HIS A 236 -15.98 -3.31 4.22
CA HIS A 236 -15.60 -4.63 4.70
C HIS A 236 -14.71 -5.30 3.66
N HIS A 237 -13.70 -6.02 4.10
CA HIS A 237 -12.80 -6.85 3.28
C HIS A 237 -12.78 -8.29 3.76
N LEU A 238 -12.50 -9.20 2.82
CA LEU A 238 -12.28 -10.62 3.06
C LEU A 238 -10.83 -11.00 2.80
#